data_c94f085d64dc24acce3d699420b4ac10
#
_entry.id   c94f085d64dc24acce3d699420b4ac10
#
_cell.length_a   1.000
_cell.length_b   1.000
_cell.length_c   1.000
_cell.angle_alpha   90.00
_cell.angle_beta   90.00
_cell.angle_gamma   90.00
#
_symmetry.space_group_name_H-M   'P 1'
#
loop_
_entity.id
_entity.type
_entity.pdbx_description
1 polymer ?
#
loop_
_entity_poly.entity_id
_entity_poly.type
_entity_poly.pdbx_seq_one_letter_code
_entity_poly.pdbx_strand_id
1 'polypeptide(L)'
;YIIANIFSRKKVKLIITQHCYFNIETKRLGIHGRIFPFLVKLLYHKADVVVAVSDGIKNMLKQLGVPAEKIIRIYNPIDFSLISKMACDNIDMDETFDKYIVYVGRLSHVKNVLLLIRAYALFREQNMTYKLLIIGDGEDSDNLKHEVKRKGLSENVLFTGSMINPYPYIKKASLLVLPSLSESFGNIVVEAMFLNVTVVSTQTAGVNEINGNTDSIYMVSSFQDERVLSDIMLYAINHPKNPELLQMRANYFDANFIINEYISLL
;
A
#
# COMPACT_ATOMS: atom_id res chain seq x y z
N TYR A 1 13.37 13.59 -19.14
CA TYR A 1 14.73 13.73 -18.58
C TYR A 1 15.75 12.81 -19.26
N ILE A 2 15.50 11.48 -19.40
CA ILE A 2 16.44 10.52 -20.04
C ILE A 2 16.87 11.01 -21.43
N ILE A 3 15.88 11.28 -22.30
CA ILE A 3 16.12 11.77 -23.66
C ILE A 3 16.87 13.09 -23.65
N ALA A 4 16.49 14.03 -22.77
CA ALA A 4 17.16 15.31 -22.63
C ALA A 4 18.63 15.13 -22.25
N ASN A 5 18.97 14.21 -21.32
CA ASN A 5 20.34 13.93 -20.91
C ASN A 5 21.19 13.33 -22.05
N ILE A 6 20.57 12.53 -22.95
CA ILE A 6 21.26 11.97 -24.12
C ILE A 6 21.77 13.07 -25.07
N PHE A 7 20.96 14.11 -25.27
CA PHE A 7 21.28 15.23 -26.19
C PHE A 7 21.93 16.41 -25.49
N SER A 8 22.06 16.39 -24.16
CA SER A 8 22.70 17.48 -23.41
C SER A 8 24.22 17.48 -23.62
N ARG A 9 24.79 18.69 -23.78
CA ARG A 9 26.25 18.91 -23.79
C ARG A 9 26.87 18.67 -22.40
N LYS A 10 26.13 18.99 -21.32
CA LYS A 10 26.53 18.70 -19.94
C LYS A 10 25.85 17.43 -19.49
N LYS A 11 26.62 16.36 -19.30
CA LYS A 11 26.10 15.11 -18.73
C LYS A 11 25.92 15.28 -17.22
N VAL A 12 24.74 14.86 -16.76
CA VAL A 12 24.44 14.78 -15.33
C VAL A 12 24.19 13.31 -14.96
N LYS A 13 24.52 12.94 -13.73
CA LYS A 13 24.20 11.60 -13.22
C LYS A 13 22.69 11.42 -13.21
N LEU A 14 22.23 10.37 -13.85
CA LEU A 14 20.80 10.08 -14.05
C LEU A 14 20.40 8.92 -13.16
N ILE A 15 19.64 9.21 -12.12
CA ILE A 15 19.04 8.22 -11.22
C ILE A 15 17.54 8.15 -11.51
N ILE A 16 17.01 6.95 -11.75
CA ILE A 16 15.60 6.72 -12.00
C ILE A 16 15.05 5.87 -10.86
N THR A 17 13.95 6.30 -10.23
CA THR A 17 13.25 5.49 -9.23
C THR A 17 11.98 4.91 -9.81
N GLN A 18 11.82 3.58 -9.70
CA GLN A 18 10.63 2.85 -10.14
C GLN A 18 9.76 2.48 -8.94
N HIS A 19 8.53 3.02 -8.92
CA HIS A 19 7.59 2.87 -7.81
C HIS A 19 6.46 1.87 -8.04
N CYS A 20 6.18 1.46 -9.29
CA CYS A 20 5.01 0.64 -9.61
C CYS A 20 5.34 -0.47 -10.60
N TYR A 21 4.48 -1.51 -10.60
CA TYR A 21 4.54 -2.58 -11.61
C TYR A 21 3.97 -2.10 -12.93
N PHE A 22 4.72 -2.24 -14.02
CA PHE A 22 4.27 -1.85 -15.35
C PHE A 22 3.06 -2.65 -15.84
N ASN A 23 2.97 -3.93 -15.52
CA ASN A 23 1.91 -4.82 -16.01
C ASN A 23 0.49 -4.39 -15.59
N ILE A 24 0.36 -3.63 -14.51
CA ILE A 24 -0.92 -3.17 -13.98
C ILE A 24 -1.36 -1.91 -14.70
N GLU A 25 -0.44 -0.99 -14.94
CA GLU A 25 -0.73 0.29 -15.62
C GLU A 25 -0.84 0.10 -17.14
N THR A 26 -0.03 -0.77 -17.75
CA THR A 26 -0.01 -0.97 -19.20
C THR A 26 -1.26 -1.67 -19.74
N LYS A 27 -1.95 -2.50 -18.95
CA LYS A 27 -3.24 -3.08 -19.36
C LYS A 27 -4.30 -2.01 -19.66
N ARG A 28 -4.23 -0.84 -19.02
CA ARG A 28 -5.12 0.31 -19.28
C ARG A 28 -4.75 1.08 -20.55
N LEU A 29 -3.50 1.01 -21.01
CA LEU A 29 -2.99 1.78 -22.15
C LEU A 29 -3.17 1.09 -23.51
N GLY A 30 -3.81 -0.08 -23.57
CA GLY A 30 -4.08 -0.79 -24.82
C GLY A 30 -2.80 -1.08 -25.64
N ILE A 31 -2.80 -0.65 -26.92
CA ILE A 31 -1.64 -0.84 -27.82
C ILE A 31 -0.38 -0.16 -27.29
N HIS A 32 -0.49 1.02 -26.67
CA HIS A 32 0.64 1.72 -26.08
C HIS A 32 1.28 0.93 -24.93
N GLY A 33 0.52 0.11 -24.21
CA GLY A 33 1.03 -0.78 -23.17
C GLY A 33 2.00 -1.85 -23.68
N ARG A 34 1.90 -2.26 -24.96
CA ARG A 34 2.82 -3.24 -25.57
C ARG A 34 4.19 -2.65 -25.92
N ILE A 35 4.23 -1.36 -26.23
CA ILE A 35 5.48 -0.66 -26.59
C ILE A 35 6.24 -0.25 -25.32
N PHE A 36 5.53 -0.03 -24.22
CA PHE A 36 6.09 0.48 -22.98
C PHE A 36 7.26 -0.37 -22.41
N PRO A 37 7.19 -1.70 -22.32
CA PRO A 37 8.31 -2.53 -21.86
C PRO A 37 9.57 -2.38 -22.71
N PHE A 38 9.39 -2.24 -24.03
CA PHE A 38 10.51 -2.02 -24.95
C PHE A 38 11.16 -0.63 -24.73
N LEU A 39 10.34 0.40 -24.53
CA LEU A 39 10.84 1.73 -24.21
C LEU A 39 11.56 1.77 -22.86
N VAL A 40 11.05 1.07 -21.86
CA VAL A 40 11.71 0.92 -20.56
C VAL A 40 13.08 0.27 -20.74
N LYS A 41 13.15 -0.87 -21.44
CA LYS A 41 14.42 -1.53 -21.73
C LYS A 41 15.41 -0.58 -22.40
N LEU A 42 14.99 0.12 -23.47
CA LEU A 42 15.85 1.00 -24.23
C LEU A 42 16.32 2.22 -23.41
N LEU A 43 15.41 2.86 -22.66
CA LEU A 43 15.69 4.11 -21.96
C LEU A 43 16.40 3.86 -20.63
N TYR A 44 16.04 2.84 -19.88
CA TYR A 44 16.66 2.56 -18.58
C TYR A 44 18.13 2.12 -18.69
N HIS A 45 18.52 1.56 -19.83
CA HIS A 45 19.95 1.33 -20.12
C HIS A 45 20.80 2.62 -20.11
N LYS A 46 20.18 3.77 -20.36
CA LYS A 46 20.86 5.08 -20.39
C LYS A 46 20.95 5.75 -19.01
N ALA A 47 20.26 5.21 -18.01
CA ALA A 47 20.41 5.65 -16.64
C ALA A 47 21.75 5.17 -16.06
N ASP A 48 22.31 5.96 -15.14
CA ASP A 48 23.48 5.54 -14.35
C ASP A 48 23.08 4.56 -13.27
N VAL A 49 21.93 4.82 -12.61
CA VAL A 49 21.34 3.97 -11.57
C VAL A 49 19.83 3.89 -11.76
N VAL A 50 19.28 2.72 -11.53
CA VAL A 50 17.82 2.46 -11.46
C VAL A 50 17.49 1.96 -10.06
N VAL A 51 16.78 2.78 -9.30
CA VAL A 51 16.32 2.43 -7.96
C VAL A 51 14.98 1.70 -8.07
N ALA A 52 14.89 0.50 -7.51
CA ALA A 52 13.68 -0.27 -7.32
C ALA A 52 13.21 -0.14 -5.87
N VAL A 53 11.93 0.22 -5.64
CA VAL A 53 11.40 0.42 -4.28
C VAL A 53 11.09 -0.89 -3.54
N SER A 54 11.28 -2.03 -4.20
CA SER A 54 11.12 -3.37 -3.62
C SER A 54 11.88 -4.41 -4.43
N ASP A 55 12.14 -5.58 -3.86
CA ASP A 55 12.73 -6.71 -4.61
C ASP A 55 11.78 -7.22 -5.71
N GLY A 56 10.46 -7.12 -5.50
CA GLY A 56 9.49 -7.39 -6.54
C GLY A 56 9.67 -6.49 -7.76
N ILE A 57 9.83 -5.18 -7.57
CA ILE A 57 10.13 -4.22 -8.65
C ILE A 57 11.50 -4.48 -9.27
N LYS A 58 12.52 -4.78 -8.45
CA LYS A 58 13.87 -5.14 -8.92
C LYS A 58 13.83 -6.34 -9.85
N ASN A 59 13.09 -7.38 -9.48
CA ASN A 59 12.94 -8.59 -10.31
C ASN A 59 12.21 -8.30 -11.63
N MET A 60 11.14 -7.49 -11.58
CA MET A 60 10.44 -7.04 -12.79
C MET A 60 11.38 -6.29 -13.74
N LEU A 61 12.20 -5.36 -13.24
CA LEU A 61 13.15 -4.61 -14.06
C LEU A 61 14.19 -5.52 -14.72
N LYS A 62 14.71 -6.53 -13.99
CA LYS A 62 15.61 -7.56 -14.56
C LYS A 62 14.93 -8.34 -15.67
N GLN A 63 13.67 -8.77 -15.48
CA GLN A 63 12.89 -9.48 -16.49
C GLN A 63 12.64 -8.64 -17.75
N LEU A 64 12.54 -7.31 -17.60
CA LEU A 64 12.44 -6.37 -18.72
C LEU A 64 13.79 -6.13 -19.42
N GLY A 65 14.87 -6.71 -18.93
CA GLY A 65 16.20 -6.61 -19.51
C GLY A 65 16.98 -5.36 -19.12
N VAL A 66 16.63 -4.71 -18.01
CA VAL A 66 17.48 -3.66 -17.41
C VAL A 66 18.71 -4.33 -16.80
N PRO A 67 19.96 -3.84 -17.06
CA PRO A 67 21.18 -4.43 -16.53
C PRO A 67 21.16 -4.54 -15.01
N ALA A 68 21.45 -5.74 -14.49
CA ALA A 68 21.34 -6.03 -13.06
C ALA A 68 22.28 -5.15 -12.20
N GLU A 69 23.45 -4.81 -12.73
CA GLU A 69 24.46 -3.98 -12.11
C GLU A 69 24.02 -2.51 -11.93
N LYS A 70 23.00 -2.08 -12.69
CA LYS A 70 22.41 -0.74 -12.58
C LYS A 70 21.24 -0.68 -11.62
N ILE A 71 20.68 -1.83 -11.21
CA ILE A 71 19.48 -1.87 -10.38
C ILE A 71 19.88 -1.99 -8.91
N ILE A 72 19.52 -0.99 -8.13
CA ILE A 72 19.71 -0.98 -6.68
C ILE A 72 18.30 -1.00 -6.04
N ARG A 73 18.10 -1.81 -4.98
CA ARG A 73 16.88 -1.72 -4.20
C ARG A 73 17.08 -0.71 -3.08
N ILE A 74 16.23 0.30 -3.04
CA ILE A 74 16.10 1.24 -1.92
C ILE A 74 14.61 1.36 -1.63
N TYR A 75 14.19 1.07 -0.41
CA TYR A 75 12.79 1.14 0.01
C TYR A 75 12.27 2.58 -0.01
N ASN A 76 10.93 2.73 0.01
CA ASN A 76 10.31 4.04 0.18
C ASN A 76 10.66 4.58 1.58
N PRO A 77 11.19 5.81 1.68
CA PRO A 77 11.42 6.45 2.97
C PRO A 77 10.08 6.88 3.58
N ILE A 78 9.85 6.54 4.85
CA ILE A 78 8.65 6.95 5.60
C ILE A 78 9.05 7.94 6.68
N ASP A 79 8.48 9.14 6.64
CA ASP A 79 8.75 10.20 7.61
C ASP A 79 7.88 10.02 8.86
N PHE A 80 8.39 9.29 9.84
CA PHE A 80 7.68 9.03 11.08
C PHE A 80 7.52 10.26 11.96
N SER A 81 8.39 11.27 11.84
CA SER A 81 8.23 12.53 12.58
C SER A 81 7.01 13.30 12.08
N LEU A 82 6.83 13.35 10.77
CA LEU A 82 5.66 13.95 10.14
C LEU A 82 4.39 13.19 10.49
N ILE A 83 4.40 11.85 10.39
CA ILE A 83 3.25 10.99 10.74
C ILE A 83 2.85 11.19 12.18
N SER A 84 3.81 11.19 13.12
CA SER A 84 3.55 11.43 14.54
C SER A 84 2.85 12.77 14.80
N LYS A 85 3.33 13.83 14.14
CA LYS A 85 2.74 15.16 14.25
C LYS A 85 1.31 15.17 13.70
N MET A 86 1.11 14.65 12.48
CA MET A 86 -0.19 14.64 11.81
C MET A 86 -1.20 13.73 12.53
N ALA A 87 -0.75 12.64 13.17
CA ALA A 87 -1.60 11.72 13.92
C ALA A 87 -2.13 12.29 15.26
N CYS A 88 -1.71 13.50 15.64
CA CYS A 88 -2.22 14.22 16.81
C CYS A 88 -3.38 15.16 16.47
N ASP A 89 -3.71 15.36 15.20
CA ASP A 89 -4.83 16.21 14.81
C ASP A 89 -6.15 15.61 15.30
N ASN A 90 -7.10 16.49 15.60
CA ASN A 90 -8.44 16.07 15.99
C ASN A 90 -9.15 15.42 14.81
N ILE A 91 -9.92 14.38 15.10
CA ILE A 91 -10.85 13.79 14.13
C ILE A 91 -12.25 14.28 14.39
N ASP A 92 -12.91 14.69 13.30
CA ASP A 92 -14.35 14.96 13.28
C ASP A 92 -15.05 13.70 12.79
N MET A 93 -15.47 12.84 13.70
CA MET A 93 -16.16 11.59 13.39
C MET A 93 -17.25 11.34 14.44
N ASP A 94 -18.40 10.89 13.96
CA ASP A 94 -19.56 10.55 14.78
C ASP A 94 -19.17 9.51 15.85
N GLU A 95 -19.65 9.71 17.08
CA GLU A 95 -19.41 8.82 18.23
C GLU A 95 -19.82 7.37 17.94
N THR A 96 -20.73 7.15 16.98
CA THR A 96 -21.14 5.81 16.55
C THR A 96 -20.02 5.03 15.88
N PHE A 97 -18.91 5.68 15.51
CA PHE A 97 -17.67 5.09 14.96
C PHE A 97 -16.57 4.97 16.04
N ASP A 98 -16.91 4.63 17.26
CA ASP A 98 -15.95 4.45 18.36
C ASP A 98 -14.97 3.28 18.07
N LYS A 99 -15.49 2.15 17.53
CA LYS A 99 -14.67 0.99 17.13
C LYS A 99 -14.83 0.71 15.66
N TYR A 100 -13.73 0.72 14.92
CA TYR A 100 -13.76 0.51 13.49
C TYR A 100 -12.53 -0.18 12.92
N ILE A 101 -12.75 -0.82 11.78
CA ILE A 101 -11.75 -1.33 10.86
C ILE A 101 -11.54 -0.25 9.80
N VAL A 102 -10.30 0.04 9.42
CA VAL A 102 -9.99 1.07 8.43
C VAL A 102 -9.36 0.48 7.17
N TYR A 103 -9.76 1.03 6.04
CA TYR A 103 -9.07 0.94 4.76
C TYR A 103 -8.64 2.33 4.34
N VAL A 104 -7.41 2.48 3.82
CA VAL A 104 -6.91 3.74 3.28
C VAL A 104 -6.23 3.47 1.95
N GLY A 105 -6.71 4.13 0.90
CA GLY A 105 -6.11 4.01 -0.43
C GLY A 105 -7.07 4.33 -1.56
N ARG A 106 -6.53 4.31 -2.80
CA ARG A 106 -7.33 4.54 -4.00
C ARG A 106 -8.40 3.46 -4.17
N LEU A 107 -9.63 3.84 -4.55
CA LEU A 107 -10.71 2.91 -4.82
C LEU A 107 -10.63 2.44 -6.28
N SER A 108 -9.84 1.41 -6.52
CA SER A 108 -9.59 0.84 -7.85
C SER A 108 -9.58 -0.68 -7.81
N HIS A 109 -9.77 -1.31 -8.97
CA HIS A 109 -9.78 -2.77 -9.11
C HIS A 109 -8.55 -3.44 -8.46
N VAL A 110 -7.36 -2.85 -8.61
CA VAL A 110 -6.12 -3.40 -8.04
C VAL A 110 -6.12 -3.39 -6.52
N LYS A 111 -6.83 -2.44 -5.91
CA LYS A 111 -6.94 -2.34 -4.45
C LYS A 111 -8.00 -3.27 -3.85
N ASN A 112 -8.87 -3.85 -4.70
CA ASN A 112 -9.79 -4.94 -4.37
C ASN A 112 -10.67 -4.70 -3.13
N VAL A 113 -11.12 -3.45 -2.95
CA VAL A 113 -11.95 -3.04 -1.79
C VAL A 113 -13.29 -3.78 -1.77
N LEU A 114 -13.74 -4.28 -2.93
CA LEU A 114 -14.93 -5.12 -3.04
C LEU A 114 -14.82 -6.40 -2.19
N LEU A 115 -13.64 -7.04 -2.18
CA LEU A 115 -13.38 -8.20 -1.32
C LEU A 115 -13.53 -7.82 0.16
N LEU A 116 -12.99 -6.66 0.57
CA LEU A 116 -13.12 -6.19 1.95
C LEU A 116 -14.59 -5.97 2.34
N ILE A 117 -15.39 -5.33 1.50
CA ILE A 117 -16.83 -5.10 1.80
C ILE A 117 -17.57 -6.43 1.96
N ARG A 118 -17.29 -7.41 1.12
CA ARG A 118 -17.90 -8.75 1.21
C ARG A 118 -17.45 -9.51 2.45
N ALA A 119 -16.15 -9.48 2.75
CA ALA A 119 -15.59 -10.06 3.96
C ALA A 119 -16.15 -9.39 5.23
N TYR A 120 -16.30 -8.06 5.20
CA TYR A 120 -16.88 -7.31 6.31
C TYR A 120 -18.36 -7.67 6.53
N ALA A 121 -19.14 -7.97 5.49
CA ALA A 121 -20.51 -8.47 5.65
C ALA A 121 -20.53 -9.76 6.48
N LEU A 122 -19.67 -10.74 6.17
CA LEU A 122 -19.53 -11.98 6.93
C LEU A 122 -18.99 -11.76 8.35
N PHE A 123 -18.01 -10.86 8.48
CA PHE A 123 -17.46 -10.46 9.78
C PHE A 123 -18.56 -9.92 10.71
N ARG A 124 -19.45 -9.10 10.18
CA ARG A 124 -20.58 -8.52 10.93
C ARG A 124 -21.57 -9.54 11.46
N GLU A 125 -21.76 -10.68 10.80
CA GLU A 125 -22.61 -11.76 11.29
C GLU A 125 -22.10 -12.34 12.62
N GLN A 126 -20.79 -12.25 12.86
CA GLN A 126 -20.13 -12.74 14.07
C GLN A 126 -19.79 -11.63 15.08
N ASN A 127 -19.58 -10.41 14.61
CA ASN A 127 -19.19 -9.28 15.44
C ASN A 127 -19.84 -7.97 14.97
N MET A 128 -20.90 -7.55 15.66
CA MET A 128 -21.67 -6.35 15.31
C MET A 128 -21.05 -5.03 15.82
N THR A 129 -20.01 -5.08 16.63
CA THR A 129 -19.46 -3.92 17.34
C THR A 129 -18.68 -2.99 16.42
N TYR A 130 -17.88 -3.54 15.50
CA TYR A 130 -16.97 -2.76 14.68
C TYR A 130 -17.65 -2.28 13.40
N LYS A 131 -17.42 -1.01 13.06
CA LYS A 131 -17.80 -0.41 11.78
C LYS A 131 -16.64 -0.48 10.78
N LEU A 132 -16.90 -0.15 9.52
CA LEU A 132 -15.87 -0.10 8.47
C LEU A 132 -15.72 1.34 7.97
N LEU A 133 -14.53 1.90 8.08
CA LEU A 133 -14.15 3.20 7.56
C LEU A 133 -13.33 3.03 6.29
N ILE A 134 -13.78 3.62 5.18
CA ILE A 134 -13.10 3.58 3.90
C ILE A 134 -12.66 5.00 3.55
N ILE A 135 -11.34 5.24 3.61
CA ILE A 135 -10.70 6.51 3.30
C ILE A 135 -10.07 6.42 1.91
N GLY A 136 -10.55 7.22 0.99
CA GLY A 136 -10.05 7.27 -0.37
C GLY A 136 -11.14 7.46 -1.41
N ASP A 137 -10.70 7.66 -2.65
CA ASP A 137 -11.57 7.82 -3.81
C ASP A 137 -10.96 7.10 -5.03
N GLY A 138 -11.76 6.90 -6.07
CA GLY A 138 -11.33 6.27 -7.30
C GLY A 138 -12.46 5.76 -8.16
N GLU A 139 -12.09 5.15 -9.28
CA GLU A 139 -13.00 4.69 -10.32
C GLU A 139 -14.04 3.66 -9.87
N ASP A 140 -13.78 2.92 -8.79
CA ASP A 140 -14.69 1.89 -8.26
C ASP A 140 -15.65 2.44 -7.18
N SER A 141 -15.55 3.73 -6.79
CA SER A 141 -16.29 4.31 -5.67
C SER A 141 -17.80 4.03 -5.73
N ASP A 142 -18.44 4.29 -6.86
CA ASP A 142 -19.89 4.10 -7.01
C ASP A 142 -20.28 2.62 -6.94
N ASN A 143 -19.50 1.74 -7.55
CA ASN A 143 -19.72 0.28 -7.48
C ASN A 143 -19.62 -0.24 -6.05
N LEU A 144 -18.66 0.26 -5.27
CA LEU A 144 -18.44 -0.13 -3.87
C LEU A 144 -19.60 0.36 -2.98
N LYS A 145 -20.06 1.59 -3.15
CA LYS A 145 -21.24 2.14 -2.45
C LYS A 145 -22.50 1.35 -2.78
N HIS A 146 -22.66 0.96 -4.05
CA HIS A 146 -23.78 0.11 -4.47
C HIS A 146 -23.74 -1.27 -3.79
N GLU A 147 -22.54 -1.90 -3.70
CA GLU A 147 -22.38 -3.19 -3.01
C GLU A 147 -22.69 -3.06 -1.50
N VAL A 148 -22.24 -1.99 -0.84
CA VAL A 148 -22.59 -1.69 0.56
C VAL A 148 -24.10 -1.64 0.76
N LYS A 149 -24.82 -0.90 -0.12
CA LYS A 149 -26.29 -0.83 -0.09
C LYS A 149 -26.93 -2.18 -0.33
N ARG A 150 -26.45 -2.94 -1.32
CA ARG A 150 -26.96 -4.28 -1.67
C ARG A 150 -26.82 -5.27 -0.50
N LYS A 151 -25.76 -5.12 0.29
CA LYS A 151 -25.48 -5.94 1.48
C LYS A 151 -26.21 -5.45 2.75
N GLY A 152 -26.95 -4.32 2.69
CA GLY A 152 -27.62 -3.74 3.86
C GLY A 152 -26.69 -3.14 4.89
N LEU A 153 -25.50 -2.67 4.46
CA LEU A 153 -24.44 -2.19 5.34
C LEU A 153 -24.33 -0.66 5.42
N SER A 154 -25.32 0.09 4.90
CA SER A 154 -25.24 1.55 4.78
C SER A 154 -24.97 2.27 6.10
N GLU A 155 -25.50 1.77 7.23
CA GLU A 155 -25.31 2.32 8.58
C GLU A 155 -23.95 1.91 9.22
N ASN A 156 -23.20 1.03 8.57
CA ASN A 156 -22.01 0.40 9.15
C ASN A 156 -20.74 0.67 8.38
N VAL A 157 -20.84 1.19 7.15
CA VAL A 157 -19.72 1.52 6.28
C VAL A 157 -19.74 3.00 5.96
N LEU A 158 -18.68 3.71 6.33
CA LEU A 158 -18.50 5.13 6.03
C LEU A 158 -17.44 5.30 4.95
N PHE A 159 -17.81 5.98 3.85
CA PHE A 159 -16.88 6.46 2.84
C PHE A 159 -16.63 7.94 3.07
N THR A 160 -15.38 8.31 3.32
CA THR A 160 -15.01 9.71 3.59
C THR A 160 -14.55 10.47 2.35
N GLY A 161 -14.32 9.75 1.23
CA GLY A 161 -13.55 10.32 0.13
C GLY A 161 -12.06 10.41 0.44
N SER A 162 -11.31 11.11 -0.41
CA SER A 162 -9.89 11.35 -0.20
C SER A 162 -9.64 12.34 0.93
N MET A 163 -8.68 12.04 1.79
CA MET A 163 -8.24 12.90 2.89
C MET A 163 -6.77 13.29 2.74
N ILE A 164 -6.42 14.51 3.13
CA ILE A 164 -5.04 14.98 3.20
C ILE A 164 -4.31 14.31 4.37
N ASN A 165 -5.00 14.16 5.50
CA ASN A 165 -4.43 13.57 6.71
C ASN A 165 -5.29 12.39 7.21
N PRO A 166 -4.97 11.13 6.84
CA PRO A 166 -5.67 9.96 7.34
C PRO A 166 -5.12 9.44 8.69
N TYR A 167 -3.97 9.93 9.15
CA TYR A 167 -3.24 9.33 10.27
C TYR A 167 -3.98 9.34 11.61
N PRO A 168 -4.76 10.38 12.00
CA PRO A 168 -5.55 10.32 13.21
C PRO A 168 -6.59 9.20 13.19
N TYR A 169 -7.18 8.95 12.01
CA TYR A 169 -8.15 7.87 11.82
C TYR A 169 -7.48 6.50 11.83
N ILE A 170 -6.29 6.37 11.22
CA ILE A 170 -5.52 5.12 11.30
C ILE A 170 -5.16 4.83 12.75
N LYS A 171 -4.61 5.79 13.47
CA LYS A 171 -4.15 5.64 14.87
C LYS A 171 -5.25 5.15 15.82
N LYS A 172 -6.51 5.54 15.59
CA LYS A 172 -7.66 5.13 16.40
C LYS A 172 -8.32 3.84 15.91
N ALA A 173 -7.97 3.35 14.74
CA ALA A 173 -8.56 2.13 14.19
C ALA A 173 -8.12 0.90 14.99
N SER A 174 -9.02 -0.07 15.13
CA SER A 174 -8.70 -1.36 15.75
C SER A 174 -7.93 -2.28 14.81
N LEU A 175 -8.08 -2.10 13.50
CA LEU A 175 -7.47 -2.91 12.46
C LEU A 175 -7.37 -2.11 11.16
N LEU A 176 -6.23 -2.20 10.47
CA LEU A 176 -6.12 -1.77 9.08
C LEU A 176 -6.19 -3.01 8.17
N VAL A 177 -7.02 -2.95 7.11
CA VAL A 177 -7.12 -4.04 6.13
C VAL A 177 -6.72 -3.55 4.74
N LEU A 178 -5.76 -4.24 4.11
CA LEU A 178 -5.28 -3.97 2.76
C LEU A 178 -5.48 -5.20 1.86
N PRO A 179 -6.63 -5.31 1.13
CA PRO A 179 -7.00 -6.51 0.37
C PRO A 179 -6.45 -6.53 -1.06
N SER A 180 -5.42 -5.75 -1.35
CA SER A 180 -4.92 -5.46 -2.69
C SER A 180 -4.52 -6.71 -3.48
N LEU A 181 -4.79 -6.72 -4.78
CA LEU A 181 -4.30 -7.74 -5.72
C LEU A 181 -2.79 -7.59 -5.99
N SER A 182 -2.27 -6.38 -5.84
CA SER A 182 -0.85 -6.08 -6.04
C SER A 182 -0.45 -4.81 -5.30
N GLU A 183 0.71 -4.87 -4.64
CA GLU A 183 1.38 -3.74 -4.04
C GLU A 183 2.86 -3.77 -4.42
N SER A 184 3.35 -2.65 -4.90
CA SER A 184 4.78 -2.50 -5.21
C SER A 184 5.63 -2.41 -3.94
N PHE A 185 5.05 -1.79 -2.91
CA PHE A 185 5.60 -1.71 -1.55
C PHE A 185 4.46 -1.78 -0.53
N GLY A 186 3.64 -0.74 -0.37
CA GLY A 186 2.53 -0.70 0.57
C GLY A 186 2.82 0.25 1.74
N ASN A 187 3.14 1.51 1.47
CA ASN A 187 3.49 2.51 2.48
C ASN A 187 2.51 2.53 3.64
N ILE A 188 1.20 2.46 3.35
CA ILE A 188 0.13 2.49 4.36
C ILE A 188 0.27 1.39 5.42
N VAL A 189 0.85 0.24 5.07
CA VAL A 189 1.11 -0.87 6.00
C VAL A 189 2.16 -0.45 7.01
N VAL A 190 3.26 0.16 6.55
CA VAL A 190 4.34 0.65 7.42
C VAL A 190 3.84 1.79 8.31
N GLU A 191 3.05 2.70 7.74
CA GLU A 191 2.44 3.83 8.45
C GLU A 191 1.50 3.34 9.58
N ALA A 192 0.66 2.33 9.30
CA ALA A 192 -0.22 1.73 10.31
C ALA A 192 0.57 1.01 11.41
N MET A 193 1.59 0.24 11.04
CA MET A 193 2.47 -0.44 12.01
C MET A 193 3.17 0.57 12.91
N PHE A 194 3.69 1.67 12.37
CA PHE A 194 4.30 2.75 13.15
C PHE A 194 3.31 3.38 14.13
N LEU A 195 2.03 3.49 13.76
CA LEU A 195 0.95 3.97 14.62
C LEU A 195 0.40 2.90 15.58
N ASN A 196 1.06 1.74 15.70
CA ASN A 196 0.69 0.61 16.55
C ASN A 196 -0.66 -0.05 16.17
N VAL A 197 -1.05 0.04 14.91
CA VAL A 197 -2.28 -0.57 14.42
C VAL A 197 -1.96 -1.92 13.78
N THR A 198 -2.66 -2.97 14.22
CA THR A 198 -2.58 -4.29 13.61
C THR A 198 -3.02 -4.23 12.15
N VAL A 199 -2.31 -4.94 11.27
CA VAL A 199 -2.58 -4.98 9.84
C VAL A 199 -2.98 -6.38 9.40
N VAL A 200 -4.03 -6.48 8.61
CA VAL A 200 -4.40 -7.65 7.79
C VAL A 200 -4.20 -7.29 6.34
N SER A 201 -3.45 -8.07 5.60
CA SER A 201 -3.21 -7.81 4.18
C SER A 201 -3.12 -9.08 3.35
N THR A 202 -3.52 -9.00 2.09
CA THR A 202 -3.24 -10.04 1.10
C THR A 202 -1.73 -10.15 0.84
N GLN A 203 -1.27 -11.36 0.48
CA GLN A 203 0.14 -11.69 0.24
C GLN A 203 0.65 -11.12 -1.08
N THR A 204 0.78 -9.80 -1.15
CA THR A 204 1.43 -9.13 -2.28
C THR A 204 2.95 -9.07 -2.10
N ALA A 205 3.70 -8.90 -3.19
CA ALA A 205 5.16 -8.89 -3.12
C ALA A 205 5.69 -7.81 -2.16
N GLY A 206 5.17 -6.58 -2.26
CA GLY A 206 5.62 -5.47 -1.40
C GLY A 206 5.27 -5.71 0.07
N VAL A 207 4.07 -6.21 0.38
CA VAL A 207 3.67 -6.50 1.77
C VAL A 207 4.45 -7.68 2.35
N ASN A 208 4.76 -8.70 1.54
CA ASN A 208 5.64 -9.79 1.97
C ASN A 208 7.03 -9.27 2.39
N GLU A 209 7.58 -8.31 1.63
CA GLU A 209 8.86 -7.67 1.97
C GLU A 209 8.75 -6.85 3.26
N ILE A 210 7.63 -6.12 3.45
CA ILE A 210 7.38 -5.37 4.70
C ILE A 210 7.27 -6.34 5.88
N ASN A 211 6.53 -7.44 5.76
CA ASN A 211 6.43 -8.43 6.83
C ASN A 211 7.80 -9.09 7.11
N GLY A 212 8.54 -9.40 6.06
CA GLY A 212 9.79 -10.16 6.18
C GLY A 212 9.57 -11.48 6.93
N ASN A 213 10.43 -11.76 7.90
CA ASN A 213 10.34 -12.94 8.79
C ASN A 213 9.81 -12.60 10.19
N THR A 214 9.09 -11.45 10.35
CA THR A 214 8.77 -10.93 11.68
C THR A 214 7.39 -11.30 12.20
N ASP A 215 6.52 -11.88 11.39
CA ASP A 215 5.10 -12.12 11.73
C ASP A 215 4.36 -10.87 12.24
N SER A 216 4.74 -9.69 11.74
CA SER A 216 4.14 -8.41 12.14
C SER A 216 2.80 -8.12 11.46
N ILE A 217 2.44 -8.85 10.41
CA ILE A 217 1.24 -8.67 9.60
C ILE A 217 0.48 -9.99 9.52
N TYR A 218 -0.85 -9.95 9.66
CA TYR A 218 -1.70 -11.08 9.34
C TYR A 218 -1.88 -11.20 7.83
N MET A 219 -1.30 -12.25 7.26
CA MET A 219 -1.22 -12.45 5.81
C MET A 219 -2.36 -13.33 5.31
N VAL A 220 -3.11 -12.83 4.32
CA VAL A 220 -4.20 -13.54 3.65
C VAL A 220 -3.69 -14.12 2.34
N SER A 221 -3.72 -15.45 2.19
CA SER A 221 -3.24 -16.14 0.99
C SER A 221 -4.21 -16.07 -0.21
N SER A 222 -5.49 -15.80 0.06
CA SER A 222 -6.51 -15.69 -0.99
C SER A 222 -6.78 -14.24 -1.36
N PHE A 223 -6.89 -13.99 -2.67
CA PHE A 223 -7.27 -12.68 -3.23
C PHE A 223 -8.76 -12.58 -3.62
N GLN A 224 -9.54 -13.65 -3.38
CA GLN A 224 -10.93 -13.75 -3.83
C GLN A 224 -11.87 -14.35 -2.80
N ASP A 225 -11.35 -14.92 -1.73
CA ASP A 225 -12.15 -15.59 -0.71
C ASP A 225 -12.49 -14.64 0.45
N GLU A 226 -13.73 -14.17 0.45
CA GLU A 226 -14.24 -13.28 1.50
C GLU A 226 -14.34 -13.95 2.87
N ARG A 227 -14.50 -15.27 2.95
CA ARG A 227 -14.55 -15.98 4.23
C ARG A 227 -13.19 -16.02 4.89
N VAL A 228 -12.16 -16.38 4.14
CA VAL A 228 -10.76 -16.38 4.64
C VAL A 228 -10.37 -14.98 5.15
N LEU A 229 -10.71 -13.93 4.41
CA LEU A 229 -10.42 -12.58 4.87
C LEU A 229 -11.22 -12.22 6.13
N SER A 230 -12.50 -12.55 6.18
CA SER A 230 -13.37 -12.33 7.34
C SER A 230 -12.84 -13.02 8.60
N ASP A 231 -12.47 -14.30 8.49
CA ASP A 231 -11.97 -15.11 9.62
C ASP A 231 -10.64 -14.54 10.15
N ILE A 232 -9.74 -14.12 9.26
CA ILE A 232 -8.48 -13.50 9.65
C ILE A 232 -8.72 -12.13 10.28
N MET A 233 -9.66 -11.33 9.80
CA MET A 233 -10.05 -10.05 10.41
C MET A 233 -10.58 -10.28 11.84
N LEU A 234 -11.44 -11.26 12.04
CA LEU A 234 -11.98 -11.60 13.36
C LEU A 234 -10.89 -12.10 14.30
N TYR A 235 -9.99 -12.94 13.81
CA TYR A 235 -8.84 -13.39 14.58
C TYR A 235 -7.92 -12.24 14.97
N ALA A 236 -7.58 -11.36 14.03
CA ALA A 236 -6.67 -10.23 14.26
C ALA A 236 -7.19 -9.21 15.28
N ILE A 237 -8.50 -8.96 15.30
CA ILE A 237 -9.14 -8.09 16.29
C ILE A 237 -9.04 -8.68 17.71
N ASN A 238 -9.21 -9.99 17.85
CA ASN A 238 -9.11 -10.67 19.13
C ASN A 238 -7.66 -10.93 19.58
N HIS A 239 -6.70 -10.86 18.66
CA HIS A 239 -5.28 -11.10 18.90
C HIS A 239 -4.44 -9.99 18.24
N PRO A 240 -4.52 -8.74 18.73
CA PRO A 240 -3.74 -7.65 18.14
C PRO A 240 -2.24 -7.93 18.23
N LYS A 241 -1.48 -7.49 17.25
CA LYS A 241 -0.01 -7.65 17.25
C LYS A 241 0.61 -6.78 18.33
N ASN A 242 1.73 -7.25 18.90
CA ASN A 242 2.49 -6.51 19.90
C ASN A 242 2.99 -5.16 19.30
N PRO A 243 2.69 -4.01 19.94
CA PRO A 243 3.14 -2.69 19.49
C PRO A 243 4.66 -2.58 19.30
N GLU A 244 5.46 -3.19 20.16
CA GLU A 244 6.93 -3.19 20.05
C GLU A 244 7.39 -3.91 18.78
N LEU A 245 6.75 -5.03 18.42
CA LEU A 245 7.03 -5.76 17.17
C LEU A 245 6.69 -4.90 15.96
N LEU A 246 5.54 -4.22 15.99
CA LEU A 246 5.09 -3.35 14.90
C LEU A 246 6.06 -2.19 14.70
N GLN A 247 6.45 -1.50 15.76
CA GLN A 247 7.38 -0.37 15.69
C GLN A 247 8.78 -0.80 15.29
N MET A 248 9.30 -1.89 15.85
CA MET A 248 10.60 -2.44 15.47
C MET A 248 10.65 -2.70 13.94
N ARG A 249 9.59 -3.29 13.40
CA ARG A 249 9.53 -3.58 11.97
C ARG A 249 9.34 -2.32 11.12
N ALA A 250 8.47 -1.39 11.55
CA ALA A 250 8.26 -0.12 10.87
C ALA A 250 9.55 0.71 10.79
N ASN A 251 10.32 0.81 11.87
CA ASN A 251 11.56 1.58 11.95
C ASN A 251 12.61 1.17 10.90
N TYR A 252 12.52 -0.05 10.36
CA TYR A 252 13.37 -0.48 9.26
C TYR A 252 13.21 0.37 7.99
N PHE A 253 12.10 1.10 7.89
CA PHE A 253 11.73 1.93 6.73
C PHE A 253 11.77 3.44 7.03
N ASP A 254 12.39 3.83 8.15
CA ASP A 254 12.51 5.24 8.56
C ASP A 254 13.28 6.04 7.52
N ALA A 255 12.73 7.20 7.17
CA ALA A 255 13.32 8.12 6.20
C ALA A 255 14.76 8.51 6.55
N ASN A 256 15.10 8.65 7.84
CA ASN A 256 16.46 9.01 8.27
C ASN A 256 17.52 7.97 7.86
N PHE A 257 17.15 6.68 7.78
CA PHE A 257 18.05 5.63 7.31
C PHE A 257 18.03 5.52 5.78
N ILE A 258 16.83 5.47 5.19
CA ILE A 258 16.65 5.24 3.76
C ILE A 258 17.23 6.40 2.92
N ILE A 259 17.11 7.65 3.37
CA ILE A 259 17.65 8.82 2.67
C ILE A 259 19.18 8.72 2.52
N ASN A 260 19.89 8.15 3.50
CA ASN A 260 21.34 7.97 3.39
C ASN A 260 21.73 7.00 2.26
N GLU A 261 20.89 5.99 1.96
CA GLU A 261 21.11 5.13 0.80
C GLU A 261 21.00 5.93 -0.51
N TYR A 262 20.04 6.85 -0.63
CA TYR A 262 19.93 7.74 -1.79
C TYR A 262 21.11 8.72 -1.90
N ILE A 263 21.56 9.30 -0.79
CA ILE A 263 22.71 10.21 -0.75
C ILE A 263 23.97 9.49 -1.23
N SER A 264 24.15 8.22 -0.88
CA SER A 264 25.31 7.43 -1.32
C SER A 264 25.36 7.19 -2.84
N LEU A 265 24.25 7.47 -3.56
CA LEU A 265 24.19 7.39 -5.00
C LEU A 265 24.67 8.68 -5.69
N LEU A 266 24.83 9.78 -4.98
CA LEU A 266 25.26 11.06 -5.55
C LEU A 266 26.79 11.12 -5.71
#